data_76b814f70e5cbc27120016c289dadf2a
#
_entry.id   76b814f70e5cbc27120016c289dadf2a
#
_cell.length_a   1.000
_cell.length_b   1.000
_cell.length_c   1.000
_cell.angle_alpha   90.00
_cell.angle_beta   90.00
_cell.angle_gamma   90.00
#
_symmetry.space_group_name_H-M   'P 1'
#
loop_
_entity.id
_entity.type
_entity.pdbx_description
1 polymer ?
#
loop_
_entity_poly.entity_id
_entity_poly.type
_entity_poly.pdbx_seq_one_letter_code
_entity_poly.pdbx_strand_id
1 'polypeptide(L)'
;MRTSVLTGLGHALRWLRDRHGRKQYQVADAAGITKGMLSAYETGRQKPSLDTMEKLLDTLGCDLYDLHNALQIVNGKPTVPRSRESEAGWRIGAEVGLAGLDVRKLLGLHGPVGADEEEALQRLIEAFHHLIAVWRRNAHGPESGGPMS
;
A
#
# COMPACT_ATOMS: atom_id res chain seq x y z
N MET A 1 13.77 0.18 -23.99
CA MET A 1 14.36 -0.12 -22.65
C MET A 1 13.26 -0.23 -21.63
N ARG A 2 13.14 -1.36 -20.99
CA ARG A 2 12.22 -1.49 -19.85
C ARG A 2 12.84 -0.78 -18.65
N THR A 3 12.30 0.36 -18.27
CA THR A 3 12.65 1.01 -17.00
C THR A 3 12.19 0.09 -15.88
N SER A 4 13.11 -0.42 -15.09
CA SER A 4 12.76 -1.28 -13.94
C SER A 4 11.81 -0.51 -13.02
N VAL A 5 10.71 -1.13 -12.59
CA VAL A 5 9.76 -0.57 -11.63
C VAL A 5 10.46 -0.17 -10.32
N LEU A 6 11.58 -0.82 -10.03
CA LEU A 6 12.41 -0.58 -8.86
C LEU A 6 13.57 0.41 -9.11
N THR A 7 13.54 1.14 -10.25
CA THR A 7 14.50 2.24 -10.48
C THR A 7 14.31 3.27 -9.38
N GLY A 8 15.39 3.59 -8.67
CA GLY A 8 15.34 4.53 -7.56
C GLY A 8 14.98 3.91 -6.19
N LEU A 9 14.87 2.58 -6.08
CA LEU A 9 14.55 1.92 -4.82
C LEU A 9 15.50 2.33 -3.67
N GLY A 10 16.79 2.39 -3.93
CA GLY A 10 17.78 2.81 -2.93
C GLY A 10 17.56 4.26 -2.47
N HIS A 11 17.28 5.15 -3.41
CA HIS A 11 16.95 6.54 -3.12
C HIS A 11 15.62 6.67 -2.36
N ALA A 12 14.63 5.85 -2.69
CA ALA A 12 13.36 5.82 -1.97
C ALA A 12 13.52 5.36 -0.51
N LEU A 13 14.32 4.32 -0.26
CA LEU A 13 14.66 3.88 1.09
C LEU A 13 15.38 4.97 1.89
N ARG A 14 16.37 5.61 1.26
CA ARG A 14 17.05 6.74 1.87
C ARG A 14 16.11 7.88 2.18
N TRP A 15 15.23 8.24 1.25
CA TRP A 15 14.24 9.30 1.44
C TRP A 15 13.28 8.98 2.61
N LEU A 16 12.79 7.75 2.70
CA LEU A 16 11.94 7.31 3.83
C LEU A 16 12.71 7.42 5.15
N ARG A 17 13.94 6.95 5.21
CA ARG A 17 14.77 7.03 6.42
C ARG A 17 15.03 8.48 6.85
N ASP A 18 15.40 9.34 5.91
CA ASP A 18 15.69 10.76 6.17
C ASP A 18 14.41 11.49 6.63
N ARG A 19 13.26 11.18 6.04
CA ARG A 19 11.96 11.73 6.44
C ARG A 19 11.59 11.39 7.89
N HIS A 20 11.95 10.19 8.35
CA HIS A 20 11.76 9.76 9.74
C HIS A 20 12.89 10.21 10.68
N GLY A 21 13.82 11.01 10.21
CA GLY A 21 14.94 11.53 11.00
C GLY A 21 15.89 10.46 11.53
N ARG A 22 15.87 9.26 10.91
CA ARG A 22 16.67 8.12 11.36
C ARG A 22 18.05 8.10 10.68
N LYS A 23 19.08 7.78 11.44
CA LYS A 23 20.44 7.58 10.91
C LYS A 23 20.59 6.14 10.38
N GLN A 24 21.49 5.94 9.41
CA GLN A 24 21.73 4.61 8.81
C GLN A 24 22.02 3.54 9.86
N TYR A 25 22.86 3.83 10.84
CA TYR A 25 23.23 2.83 11.85
C TYR A 25 22.04 2.42 12.73
N GLN A 26 21.13 3.35 13.04
CA GLN A 26 19.93 3.07 13.85
C GLN A 26 18.96 2.13 13.11
N VAL A 27 18.75 2.39 11.82
CA VAL A 27 17.88 1.55 11.00
C VAL A 27 18.50 0.18 10.74
N ALA A 28 19.80 0.15 10.46
CA ALA A 28 20.53 -1.09 10.23
C ALA A 28 20.50 -2.01 11.47
N ASP A 29 20.79 -1.47 12.63
CA ASP A 29 20.77 -2.20 13.90
C ASP A 29 19.38 -2.76 14.21
N ALA A 30 18.34 -1.93 14.11
CA ALA A 30 16.98 -2.34 14.35
C ALA A 30 16.45 -3.37 13.33
N ALA A 31 16.89 -3.31 12.07
CA ALA A 31 16.54 -4.29 11.03
C ALA A 31 17.41 -5.55 11.04
N GLY A 32 18.41 -5.64 11.94
CA GLY A 32 19.30 -6.79 12.03
C GLY A 32 20.27 -6.94 10.86
N ILE A 33 20.65 -5.83 10.22
CA ILE A 33 21.63 -5.80 9.13
C ILE A 33 22.80 -4.87 9.48
N THR A 34 23.88 -4.94 8.72
CA THR A 34 25.00 -4.03 8.92
C THR A 34 24.75 -2.66 8.28
N LYS A 35 25.35 -1.60 8.83
CA LYS A 35 25.33 -0.26 8.23
C LYS A 35 25.85 -0.29 6.78
N GLY A 36 26.86 -1.11 6.49
CA GLY A 36 27.42 -1.27 5.16
C GLY A 36 26.40 -1.86 4.17
N MET A 37 25.61 -2.84 4.59
CA MET A 37 24.53 -3.41 3.79
C MET A 37 23.46 -2.36 3.50
N LEU A 38 22.99 -1.63 4.50
CA LEU A 38 22.02 -0.56 4.30
C LEU A 38 22.55 0.51 3.33
N SER A 39 23.81 0.92 3.50
CA SER A 39 24.46 1.87 2.57
C SER A 39 24.53 1.33 1.15
N ALA A 40 24.80 0.03 0.95
CA ALA A 40 24.80 -0.61 -0.37
C ALA A 40 23.40 -0.63 -1.00
N TYR A 41 22.34 -0.82 -0.20
CA TYR A 41 20.95 -0.75 -0.65
C TYR A 41 20.55 0.67 -1.04
N GLU A 42 20.84 1.67 -0.21
CA GLU A 42 20.51 3.07 -0.47
C GLU A 42 21.25 3.64 -1.69
N THR A 43 22.46 3.16 -1.96
CA THR A 43 23.24 3.56 -3.15
C THR A 43 22.94 2.72 -4.40
N GLY A 44 22.08 1.72 -4.30
CA GLY A 44 21.70 0.85 -5.40
C GLY A 44 22.78 -0.15 -5.81
N ARG A 45 23.88 -0.28 -5.07
CA ARG A 45 24.93 -1.27 -5.32
C ARG A 45 24.46 -2.69 -5.07
N GLN A 46 23.53 -2.88 -4.14
CA GLN A 46 22.87 -4.14 -3.86
C GLN A 46 21.36 -3.91 -3.74
N LYS A 47 20.60 -4.96 -3.99
CA LYS A 47 19.14 -4.96 -3.78
C LYS A 47 18.83 -5.79 -2.52
N PRO A 48 17.99 -5.30 -1.62
CA PRO A 48 17.54 -6.09 -0.49
C PRO A 48 16.64 -7.24 -0.97
N SER A 49 16.66 -8.36 -0.26
CA SER A 49 15.65 -9.40 -0.39
C SER A 49 14.28 -8.89 0.08
N LEU A 50 13.20 -9.61 -0.25
CA LEU A 50 11.86 -9.26 0.24
C LEU A 50 11.80 -9.24 1.76
N ASP A 51 12.38 -10.24 2.44
CA ASP A 51 12.43 -10.30 3.91
C ASP A 51 13.20 -9.12 4.51
N THR A 52 14.31 -8.73 3.88
CA THR A 52 15.08 -7.56 4.32
C THR A 52 14.31 -6.26 4.10
N MET A 53 13.58 -6.19 2.98
CA MET A 53 12.72 -5.04 2.68
C MET A 53 11.61 -4.88 3.72
N GLU A 54 10.93 -5.97 4.06
CA GLU A 54 9.90 -6.00 5.09
C GLU A 54 10.43 -5.51 6.44
N LYS A 55 11.58 -6.03 6.88
CA LYS A 55 12.25 -5.60 8.12
C LYS A 55 12.63 -4.12 8.10
N LEU A 56 13.08 -3.60 6.97
CA LEU A 56 13.42 -2.19 6.81
C LEU A 56 12.17 -1.30 6.90
N LEU A 57 11.08 -1.68 6.24
CA LEU A 57 9.83 -0.95 6.29
C LEU A 57 9.23 -0.98 7.70
N ASP A 58 9.18 -2.13 8.35
CA ASP A 58 8.72 -2.26 9.74
C ASP A 58 9.53 -1.39 10.69
N THR A 59 10.85 -1.40 10.55
CA THR A 59 11.76 -0.57 11.36
C THR A 59 11.49 0.92 11.19
N LEU A 60 11.09 1.34 9.99
CA LEU A 60 10.73 2.73 9.68
C LEU A 60 9.27 3.06 10.03
N GLY A 61 8.46 2.07 10.39
CA GLY A 61 7.01 2.25 10.57
C GLY A 61 6.29 2.59 9.27
N CYS A 62 6.80 2.08 8.16
CA CYS A 62 6.31 2.28 6.80
C CYS A 62 5.68 1.01 6.25
N ASP A 63 4.80 1.17 5.29
CA ASP A 63 4.24 0.07 4.52
C ASP A 63 4.62 0.14 3.03
N LEU A 64 4.12 -0.81 2.24
CA LEU A 64 4.36 -0.83 0.79
C LEU A 64 3.78 0.40 0.07
N TYR A 65 2.74 1.00 0.62
CA TYR A 65 2.16 2.23 0.09
C TYR A 65 3.13 3.41 0.27
N ASP A 66 3.76 3.51 1.44
CA ASP A 66 4.78 4.53 1.72
C ASP A 66 5.98 4.36 0.81
N LEU A 67 6.42 3.12 0.59
CA LEU A 67 7.50 2.79 -0.35
C LEU A 67 7.11 3.17 -1.78
N HIS A 68 5.89 2.85 -2.21
CA HIS A 68 5.40 3.23 -3.53
C HIS A 68 5.42 4.75 -3.72
N ASN A 69 4.89 5.51 -2.76
CA ASN A 69 4.91 6.97 -2.80
C ASN A 69 6.33 7.54 -2.82
N ALA A 70 7.24 6.99 -2.03
CA ALA A 70 8.65 7.38 -2.05
C ALA A 70 9.28 7.15 -3.43
N LEU A 71 8.98 6.02 -4.07
CA LEU A 71 9.42 5.72 -5.45
C LEU A 71 8.86 6.73 -6.45
N GLN A 72 7.60 7.14 -6.32
CA GLN A 72 7.01 8.16 -7.18
C GLN A 72 7.72 9.51 -7.01
N ILE A 73 7.95 9.93 -5.75
CA ILE A 73 8.64 11.19 -5.43
C ILE A 73 10.06 11.19 -6.03
N VAL A 74 10.83 10.15 -5.79
CA VAL A 74 12.21 10.02 -6.28
C VAL A 74 12.28 10.02 -7.82
N ASN A 75 11.27 9.45 -8.48
CA ASN A 75 11.17 9.41 -9.93
C ASN A 75 10.46 10.63 -10.53
N GLY A 76 10.15 11.66 -9.73
CA GLY A 76 9.49 12.88 -10.19
C GLY A 76 8.05 12.68 -10.68
N LYS A 77 7.39 11.63 -10.23
CA LYS A 77 5.99 11.33 -10.58
C LYS A 77 5.03 11.84 -9.50
N PRO A 78 3.77 12.16 -9.87
CA PRO A 78 2.79 12.57 -8.89
C PRO A 78 2.50 11.47 -7.87
N THR A 79 2.41 11.85 -6.61
CA THR A 79 2.03 10.95 -5.52
C THR A 79 0.50 10.90 -5.40
N VAL A 80 -0.02 9.73 -5.08
CA VAL A 80 -1.42 9.59 -4.70
C VAL A 80 -1.55 9.95 -3.23
N PRO A 81 -2.35 10.96 -2.86
CA PRO A 81 -2.58 11.26 -1.45
C PRO A 81 -3.28 10.09 -0.76
N ARG A 82 -2.84 9.78 0.45
CA ARG A 82 -3.50 8.80 1.31
C ARG A 82 -4.82 9.43 1.78
N SER A 83 -5.89 9.24 1.01
CA SER A 83 -7.23 9.66 1.45
C SER A 83 -7.76 8.68 2.49
N ARG A 84 -8.55 9.19 3.45
CA ARG A 84 -9.27 8.32 4.41
C ARG A 84 -10.14 7.28 3.71
N GLU A 85 -10.62 7.61 2.52
CA GLU A 85 -11.41 6.73 1.67
C GLU A 85 -10.57 5.58 1.07
N SER A 86 -9.32 5.86 0.64
CA SER A 86 -8.42 4.80 0.17
C SER A 86 -7.93 3.90 1.32
N GLU A 87 -7.78 4.40 2.54
CA GLU A 87 -7.50 3.57 3.72
C GLU A 87 -8.69 2.66 4.07
N ALA A 88 -9.91 3.18 3.98
CA ALA A 88 -11.11 2.38 4.19
C ALA A 88 -11.30 1.32 3.10
N GLY A 89 -11.07 1.68 1.84
CA GLY A 89 -11.12 0.75 0.69
C GLY A 89 -10.07 -0.35 0.78
N TRP A 90 -8.85 -0.02 1.17
CA TRP A 90 -7.78 -0.98 1.40
C TRP A 90 -8.11 -1.95 2.55
N ARG A 91 -8.58 -1.45 3.68
CA ARG A 91 -8.98 -2.29 4.82
C ARG A 91 -10.12 -3.23 4.48
N ILE A 92 -11.14 -2.74 3.77
CA ILE A 92 -12.26 -3.57 3.30
C ILE A 92 -11.76 -4.64 2.34
N GLY A 93 -10.90 -4.28 1.39
CA GLY A 93 -10.30 -5.23 0.45
C GLY A 93 -9.45 -6.29 1.15
N ALA A 94 -8.67 -5.92 2.18
CA ALA A 94 -7.85 -6.85 2.95
C ALA A 94 -8.69 -7.79 3.82
N GLU A 95 -9.73 -7.26 4.50
CA GLU A 95 -10.62 -8.06 5.36
C GLU A 95 -11.49 -9.04 4.57
N VAL A 96 -11.87 -8.70 3.33
CA VAL A 96 -12.72 -9.55 2.46
C VAL A 96 -11.87 -10.44 1.53
N GLY A 97 -10.54 -10.34 1.60
CA GLY A 97 -9.65 -11.08 0.70
C GLY A 97 -9.66 -10.57 -0.75
N LEU A 98 -10.22 -9.38 -0.96
CA LEU A 98 -10.29 -8.72 -2.27
C LEU A 98 -9.05 -7.84 -2.55
N ALA A 99 -8.11 -7.77 -1.61
CA ALA A 99 -6.86 -7.06 -1.80
C ALA A 99 -6.08 -7.68 -2.97
N GLY A 100 -5.90 -6.92 -4.04
CA GLY A 100 -5.24 -7.38 -5.26
C GLY A 100 -6.15 -8.01 -6.31
N LEU A 101 -7.46 -8.09 -6.07
CA LEU A 101 -8.41 -8.44 -7.13
C LEU A 101 -8.58 -7.27 -8.10
N ASP A 102 -8.04 -7.45 -9.28
CA ASP A 102 -8.38 -6.58 -10.41
C ASP A 102 -9.82 -6.93 -10.87
N VAL A 103 -10.77 -6.11 -10.48
CA VAL A 103 -12.19 -6.28 -10.80
C VAL A 103 -12.40 -6.43 -12.31
N ARG A 104 -11.58 -5.79 -13.14
CA ARG A 104 -11.62 -5.92 -14.59
C ARG A 104 -11.25 -7.35 -15.04
N LYS A 105 -10.21 -7.93 -14.42
CA LYS A 105 -9.79 -9.31 -14.68
C LYS A 105 -10.85 -10.32 -14.25
N LEU A 106 -11.50 -10.06 -13.11
CA LEU A 106 -12.57 -10.90 -12.58
C LEU A 106 -13.79 -10.92 -13.51
N LEU A 107 -14.11 -9.77 -14.14
CA LEU A 107 -15.22 -9.62 -15.06
C LEU A 107 -14.85 -9.99 -16.50
N GLY A 108 -13.62 -10.47 -16.76
CA GLY A 108 -13.19 -10.84 -18.11
C GLY A 108 -13.06 -9.67 -19.09
N LEU A 109 -12.94 -8.45 -18.59
CA LEU A 109 -12.86 -7.24 -19.39
C LEU A 109 -11.42 -7.06 -19.89
N HIS A 110 -11.16 -7.48 -21.13
CA HIS A 110 -9.89 -7.35 -21.80
C HIS A 110 -9.98 -6.27 -22.88
N GLY A 111 -9.15 -5.23 -22.81
CA GLY A 111 -9.05 -4.20 -23.82
C GLY A 111 -9.20 -2.77 -23.30
N PRO A 112 -9.10 -1.76 -24.17
CA PRO A 112 -9.38 -0.38 -23.81
C PRO A 112 -10.88 -0.24 -23.49
N VAL A 113 -11.17 0.30 -22.31
CA VAL A 113 -12.55 0.53 -21.85
C VAL A 113 -13.07 1.80 -22.52
N GLY A 114 -14.26 1.73 -23.11
CA GLY A 114 -14.98 2.92 -23.55
C GLY A 114 -15.45 3.76 -22.35
N ALA A 115 -15.70 5.05 -22.58
CA ALA A 115 -16.16 5.96 -21.52
C ALA A 115 -17.43 5.48 -20.82
N ASP A 116 -18.35 4.87 -21.57
CA ASP A 116 -19.61 4.33 -21.04
C ASP A 116 -19.39 3.10 -20.15
N GLU A 117 -18.39 2.26 -20.51
CA GLU A 117 -18.03 1.08 -19.74
C GLU A 117 -17.29 1.47 -18.44
N GLU A 118 -16.48 2.52 -18.49
CA GLU A 118 -15.80 3.06 -17.32
C GLU A 118 -16.80 3.63 -16.31
N GLU A 119 -17.81 4.38 -16.78
CA GLU A 119 -18.88 4.89 -15.94
C GLU A 119 -19.73 3.75 -15.34
N ALA A 120 -20.04 2.71 -16.12
CA ALA A 120 -20.76 1.54 -15.62
C ALA A 120 -19.96 0.77 -14.57
N LEU A 121 -18.65 0.63 -14.77
CA LEU A 121 -17.74 -0.01 -13.81
C LEU A 121 -17.66 0.79 -12.52
N GLN A 122 -17.56 2.12 -12.61
CA GLN A 122 -17.54 3.01 -11.45
C GLN A 122 -18.83 2.88 -10.62
N ARG A 123 -19.98 2.87 -11.26
CA ARG A 123 -21.29 2.66 -10.60
C ARG A 123 -21.37 1.29 -9.91
N LEU A 124 -20.81 0.24 -10.53
CA LEU A 124 -20.76 -1.09 -9.93
C LEU A 124 -19.89 -1.11 -8.67
N ILE A 125 -18.72 -0.46 -8.71
CA ILE A 125 -17.80 -0.34 -7.56
C ILE A 125 -18.47 0.42 -6.43
N GLU A 126 -19.16 1.52 -6.73
CA GLU A 126 -19.88 2.32 -5.72
C GLU A 126 -21.04 1.52 -5.10
N ALA A 127 -21.80 0.78 -5.91
CA ALA A 127 -22.87 -0.09 -5.42
C ALA A 127 -22.33 -1.20 -4.51
N PHE A 128 -21.18 -1.77 -4.86
CA PHE A 128 -20.54 -2.80 -4.06
C PHE A 128 -20.03 -2.24 -2.72
N HIS A 129 -19.43 -1.06 -2.71
CA HIS A 129 -19.03 -0.36 -1.49
C HIS A 129 -20.23 -0.05 -0.60
N HIS A 130 -21.33 0.37 -1.20
CA HIS A 130 -22.57 0.63 -0.46
C HIS A 130 -23.15 -0.64 0.18
N LEU A 131 -23.16 -1.74 -0.56
CA LEU A 131 -23.61 -3.04 -0.07
C LEU A 131 -22.77 -3.52 1.14
N ILE A 132 -21.45 -3.40 1.06
CA ILE A 132 -20.55 -3.75 2.15
C ILE A 132 -20.81 -2.86 3.37
N ALA A 133 -21.03 -1.56 3.18
CA ALA A 133 -21.34 -0.63 4.27
C ALA A 133 -22.65 -0.95 4.97
N VAL A 134 -23.68 -1.35 4.21
CA VAL A 134 -24.97 -1.79 4.74
C VAL A 134 -24.82 -3.11 5.50
N TRP A 135 -24.09 -4.06 4.94
CA TRP A 135 -23.84 -5.35 5.59
C TRP A 135 -23.10 -5.19 6.92
N ARG A 136 -22.08 -4.33 6.98
CA ARG A 136 -21.36 -4.00 8.23
C ARG A 136 -22.27 -3.41 9.29
N ARG A 137 -23.16 -2.51 8.90
CA ARG A 137 -24.13 -1.89 9.82
C ARG A 137 -25.07 -2.91 10.45
N ASN A 138 -25.46 -3.90 9.65
CA ASN A 138 -26.36 -4.98 10.11
C ASN A 138 -25.62 -6.08 10.89
N ALA A 139 -24.34 -6.31 10.61
CA ALA A 139 -23.52 -7.28 11.35
C ALA A 139 -23.16 -6.82 12.78
N HIS A 140 -23.17 -5.50 13.03
CA HIS A 140 -23.08 -4.92 14.37
C HIS A 140 -24.49 -4.50 14.83
N GLY A 141 -25.40 -5.48 14.91
CA GLY A 141 -26.71 -5.27 15.49
C GLY A 141 -26.60 -4.69 16.91
N PRO A 142 -27.64 -3.98 17.41
CA PRO A 142 -27.61 -3.40 18.74
C PRO A 142 -27.34 -4.53 19.75
N GLU A 143 -26.26 -4.39 20.52
CA GLU A 143 -26.07 -5.21 21.70
C GLU A 143 -27.32 -5.04 22.55
N SER A 144 -28.10 -6.09 22.59
CA SER A 144 -29.24 -6.17 23.49
C SER A 144 -28.74 -6.04 24.93
N GLY A 145 -28.84 -4.82 25.45
CA GLY A 145 -28.68 -4.60 26.87
C GLY A 145 -29.58 -5.58 27.61
N GLY A 146 -28.97 -6.56 28.26
CA GLY A 146 -29.68 -7.47 29.12
C GLY A 146 -30.39 -6.69 30.23
N PRO A 147 -31.56 -7.13 30.65
CA PRO A 147 -32.28 -6.47 31.76
C PRO A 147 -31.49 -6.67 33.05
N MET A 148 -31.12 -5.56 33.66
CA MET A 148 -30.75 -5.58 35.06
C MET A 148 -32.01 -5.85 35.89
N SER A 149 -32.04 -7.02 36.52
CA SER A 149 -32.94 -7.32 37.65
C SER A 149 -32.19 -7.16 38.95
#